data_6369815e0e41fa28a6a7d25cb247e9a0
#
_entry.id   6369815e0e41fa28a6a7d25cb247e9a0
#
_cell.length_a   1.000
_cell.length_b   1.000
_cell.length_c   1.000
_cell.angle_alpha   90.00
_cell.angle_beta   90.00
_cell.angle_gamma   90.00
#
_symmetry.space_group_name_H-M   'P 1'
#
loop_
_entity.id
_entity.type
_entity.pdbx_description
1 polymer ?
#
loop_
_entity_poly.entity_id
_entity_poly.type
_entity_poly.pdbx_seq_one_letter_code
_entity_poly.pdbx_strand_id
1 'polypeptide(L)'
;MSSTLREASKDTLQAQDKTYHYYSLPKAARELGDIARLPKSLKVLLENLLRWQDGETVTLEDIQALAGWLEHAHADREIAYRPARVLMQDFTGVPAVVDLAAMREAVKRLGGDVSKVNPLSPVDLVIDHSVTVDHFGDDNAFEENVRLEMERNHERYAFLRWGQQAFSRFSVVPPGTGICHQVNLEYLGKAVWSELQDGVMVAYPDTLVGTDSHTTMINGLGVLGWGVXXXXXXXXXXXVSKRKRRCLASPCRCLSRMSSVFVLPANSVKALPPPTWC
;
A
#
# COMPACT_ATOMS: atom_id res chain seq x y z
N MET A 1 -31.49 14.90 6.02
CA MET A 1 -30.12 14.45 6.29
C MET A 1 -29.23 15.05 5.22
N SER A 2 -28.20 15.79 5.63
CA SER A 2 -27.23 16.34 4.68
C SER A 2 -26.46 15.16 4.08
N SER A 3 -26.42 15.04 2.76
CA SER A 3 -25.62 14.01 2.12
C SER A 3 -24.14 14.27 2.45
N THR A 4 -23.40 13.22 2.76
CA THR A 4 -21.96 13.36 2.99
C THR A 4 -21.28 13.77 1.68
N LEU A 5 -20.12 14.41 1.78
CA LEU A 5 -19.34 14.76 0.59
C LEU A 5 -18.99 13.50 -0.21
N ARG A 6 -18.82 12.37 0.47
CA ARG A 6 -18.65 11.05 -0.15
C ARG A 6 -19.80 10.77 -1.13
N GLU A 7 -21.04 10.89 -0.66
CA GLU A 7 -22.21 10.60 -1.51
C GLU A 7 -22.35 11.62 -2.65
N ALA A 8 -22.10 12.89 -2.34
CA ALA A 8 -22.19 13.98 -3.33
C ALA A 8 -21.15 13.82 -4.46
N SER A 9 -20.00 13.20 -4.17
CA SER A 9 -18.93 13.02 -5.15
C SER A 9 -19.06 11.75 -6.01
N LYS A 10 -20.00 10.84 -5.69
CA LYS A 10 -20.18 9.61 -6.46
C LYS A 10 -20.57 9.90 -7.91
N ASP A 11 -20.02 9.10 -8.82
CA ASP A 11 -20.33 9.17 -10.25
C ASP A 11 -20.17 7.80 -10.87
N THR A 12 -20.59 7.66 -12.12
CA THR A 12 -20.47 6.38 -12.84
C THR A 12 -19.79 6.60 -14.19
N LEU A 13 -19.10 5.56 -14.63
CA LEU A 13 -18.55 5.52 -15.98
C LEU A 13 -18.80 4.15 -16.60
N GLN A 14 -18.95 4.15 -17.89
CA GLN A 14 -19.07 2.92 -18.68
C GLN A 14 -17.72 2.65 -19.33
N ALA A 15 -17.20 1.44 -19.13
CA ALA A 15 -15.99 0.99 -19.79
C ALA A 15 -16.24 -0.43 -20.30
N GLN A 16 -16.18 -0.57 -21.61
CA GLN A 16 -16.62 -1.79 -22.29
C GLN A 16 -18.08 -2.10 -21.88
N ASP A 17 -18.35 -3.31 -21.42
CA ASP A 17 -19.71 -3.72 -21.08
C ASP A 17 -20.00 -3.63 -19.58
N LYS A 18 -19.18 -2.87 -18.83
CA LYS A 18 -19.29 -2.78 -17.37
C LYS A 18 -19.50 -1.35 -16.91
N THR A 19 -20.32 -1.20 -15.90
CA THR A 19 -20.52 0.07 -15.20
C THR A 19 -19.64 0.09 -13.95
N TYR A 20 -18.88 1.17 -13.81
CA TYR A 20 -18.04 1.39 -12.63
C TYR A 20 -18.51 2.63 -11.90
N HIS A 21 -18.57 2.56 -10.59
CA HIS A 21 -18.72 3.72 -9.72
C HIS A 21 -17.34 4.28 -9.40
N TYR A 22 -17.25 5.59 -9.23
CA TYR A 22 -15.99 6.23 -8.82
C TYR A 22 -16.31 7.52 -8.06
N TYR A 23 -15.29 8.11 -7.45
CA TYR A 23 -15.44 9.35 -6.69
C TYR A 23 -14.87 10.51 -7.48
N SER A 24 -15.74 11.38 -7.95
CA SER A 24 -15.45 12.44 -8.92
C SER A 24 -14.91 13.67 -8.23
N LEU A 25 -13.65 14.03 -8.49
CA LEU A 25 -13.06 15.26 -7.97
C LEU A 25 -13.78 16.51 -8.50
N PRO A 26 -14.19 16.58 -9.79
CA PRO A 26 -14.99 17.72 -10.24
C PRO A 26 -16.32 17.90 -9.50
N LYS A 27 -16.98 16.80 -9.09
CA LYS A 27 -18.18 16.92 -8.27
C LYS A 27 -17.82 17.40 -6.86
N ALA A 28 -16.76 16.87 -6.25
CA ALA A 28 -16.31 17.29 -4.94
C ALA A 28 -15.90 18.77 -4.91
N ALA A 29 -15.36 19.27 -6.02
CA ALA A 29 -14.96 20.68 -6.13
C ALA A 29 -16.12 21.66 -5.91
N ARG A 30 -17.35 21.23 -6.13
CA ARG A 30 -18.54 22.09 -5.89
C ARG A 30 -18.64 22.50 -4.42
N GLU A 31 -18.16 21.65 -3.52
CA GLU A 31 -18.19 21.93 -2.08
C GLU A 31 -16.82 22.33 -1.53
N LEU A 32 -15.73 21.84 -2.15
CA LEU A 32 -14.37 22.08 -1.67
C LEU A 32 -13.70 23.32 -2.30
N GLY A 33 -14.31 23.89 -3.36
CA GLY A 33 -13.70 24.99 -4.08
C GLY A 33 -12.74 24.52 -5.17
N ASP A 34 -11.88 25.40 -5.65
CA ASP A 34 -11.02 25.11 -6.79
C ASP A 34 -9.86 24.20 -6.40
N ILE A 35 -10.08 22.91 -6.55
CA ILE A 35 -9.04 21.89 -6.34
C ILE A 35 -8.35 21.49 -7.65
N ALA A 36 -8.64 22.18 -8.77
CA ALA A 36 -8.08 21.80 -10.08
C ALA A 36 -6.56 21.95 -10.12
N ARG A 37 -6.00 22.87 -9.34
CA ARG A 37 -4.57 23.14 -9.29
C ARG A 37 -3.80 22.22 -8.32
N LEU A 38 -4.47 21.38 -7.54
CA LEU A 38 -3.78 20.44 -6.66
C LEU A 38 -2.81 19.54 -7.45
N PRO A 39 -1.64 19.27 -6.93
CA PRO A 39 -0.74 18.26 -7.51
C PRO A 39 -1.45 16.92 -7.72
N LYS A 40 -1.04 16.18 -8.74
CA LYS A 40 -1.68 14.88 -9.07
C LYS A 40 -1.64 13.91 -7.89
N SER A 41 -0.54 13.87 -7.14
CA SER A 41 -0.41 13.01 -5.96
C SER A 41 -1.47 13.37 -4.90
N LEU A 42 -1.68 14.67 -4.65
CA LEU A 42 -2.69 15.10 -3.67
C LEU A 42 -4.11 14.84 -4.18
N LYS A 43 -4.34 14.88 -5.49
CA LYS A 43 -5.63 14.48 -6.07
C LYS A 43 -5.92 13.01 -5.82
N VAL A 44 -4.92 12.14 -5.93
CA VAL A 44 -5.08 10.72 -5.63
C VAL A 44 -5.40 10.51 -4.13
N LEU A 45 -4.71 11.24 -3.25
CA LEU A 45 -5.00 11.18 -1.81
C LEU A 45 -6.39 11.73 -1.51
N LEU A 46 -6.79 12.80 -2.18
CA LEU A 46 -8.13 13.40 -2.00
C LEU A 46 -9.22 12.41 -2.41
N GLU A 47 -9.05 11.74 -3.56
CA GLU A 47 -9.98 10.67 -3.98
C GLU A 47 -10.09 9.58 -2.92
N ASN A 48 -8.93 9.17 -2.37
CA ASN A 48 -8.89 8.14 -1.33
C ASN A 48 -9.69 8.57 -0.09
N LEU A 49 -9.51 9.81 0.37
CA LEU A 49 -10.25 10.32 1.52
C LEU A 49 -11.75 10.40 1.23
N LEU A 50 -12.14 10.87 0.03
CA LEU A 50 -13.55 10.92 -0.36
C LEU A 50 -14.18 9.52 -0.34
N ARG A 51 -13.48 8.55 -0.90
CA ARG A 51 -13.95 7.17 -0.98
C ARG A 51 -14.15 6.54 0.39
N TRP A 52 -13.31 6.90 1.35
CA TRP A 52 -13.32 6.29 2.69
C TRP A 52 -13.91 7.20 3.77
N GLN A 53 -14.52 8.33 3.40
CA GLN A 53 -15.15 9.22 4.37
C GLN A 53 -16.23 8.47 5.15
N ASP A 54 -16.03 8.35 6.47
CA ASP A 54 -16.97 7.67 7.37
C ASP A 54 -17.35 8.53 8.58
N GLY A 55 -16.73 9.70 8.73
CA GLY A 55 -16.97 10.60 9.85
C GLY A 55 -16.24 10.23 11.13
N GLU A 56 -15.50 9.11 11.11
CA GLU A 56 -14.74 8.61 12.27
C GLU A 56 -13.25 8.51 11.95
N THR A 57 -12.89 7.67 10.98
CA THR A 57 -11.50 7.51 10.57
C THR A 57 -11.09 8.52 9.52
N VAL A 58 -12.02 8.89 8.64
CA VAL A 58 -11.82 9.95 7.65
C VAL A 58 -12.97 10.94 7.82
N THR A 59 -12.63 12.14 8.29
CA THR A 59 -13.61 13.18 8.56
C THR A 59 -13.64 14.20 7.43
N LEU A 60 -14.63 15.08 7.45
CA LEU A 60 -14.71 16.19 6.49
C LEU A 60 -13.53 17.15 6.66
N GLU A 61 -13.08 17.34 7.90
CA GLU A 61 -11.94 18.21 8.19
C GLU A 61 -10.63 17.68 7.59
N ASP A 62 -10.48 16.34 7.50
CA ASP A 62 -9.30 15.75 6.85
C ASP A 62 -9.30 16.07 5.35
N ILE A 63 -10.48 15.97 4.72
CA ILE A 63 -10.65 16.28 3.30
C ILE A 63 -10.39 17.77 3.04
N GLN A 64 -10.96 18.64 3.89
CA GLN A 64 -10.78 20.09 3.77
C GLN A 64 -9.31 20.50 3.99
N ALA A 65 -8.63 19.88 4.94
CA ALA A 65 -7.21 20.15 5.21
C ALA A 65 -6.35 19.84 3.98
N LEU A 66 -6.67 18.73 3.29
CA LEU A 66 -5.94 18.38 2.06
C LEU A 66 -6.28 19.34 0.92
N ALA A 67 -7.55 19.71 0.77
CA ALA A 67 -7.97 20.67 -0.25
C ALA A 67 -7.31 22.04 -0.04
N GLY A 68 -7.18 22.47 1.22
CA GLY A 68 -6.55 23.74 1.60
C GLY A 68 -5.04 23.80 1.39
N TRP A 69 -4.40 22.72 1.00
CA TRP A 69 -2.96 22.70 0.73
C TRP A 69 -2.55 23.76 -0.30
N LEU A 70 -3.43 24.11 -1.23
CA LEU A 70 -3.14 25.13 -2.25
C LEU A 70 -2.85 26.51 -1.65
N GLU A 71 -3.40 26.81 -0.48
CA GLU A 71 -3.21 28.12 0.16
C GLU A 71 -1.93 28.18 0.98
N HIS A 72 -1.56 27.08 1.59
CA HIS A 72 -0.50 27.07 2.60
C HIS A 72 0.75 26.29 2.17
N ALA A 73 0.65 25.44 1.14
CA ALA A 73 1.70 24.55 0.65
C ALA A 73 2.24 23.61 1.73
N HIS A 74 1.49 23.44 2.81
CA HIS A 74 1.80 22.48 3.87
C HIS A 74 0.49 22.05 4.56
N ALA A 75 0.56 21.01 5.33
CA ALA A 75 -0.54 20.57 6.18
C ALA A 75 0.05 19.98 7.46
N ASP A 76 -0.54 20.35 8.59
CA ASP A 76 -0.07 19.95 9.93
C ASP A 76 -0.98 18.89 10.54
N ARG A 77 -1.62 18.09 9.69
CA ARG A 77 -2.63 17.13 10.12
C ARG A 77 -2.31 15.74 9.59
N GLU A 78 -2.49 14.74 10.44
CA GLU A 78 -2.44 13.34 10.01
C GLU A 78 -3.74 13.01 9.28
N ILE A 79 -3.63 12.24 8.21
CA ILE A 79 -4.78 11.72 7.49
C ILE A 79 -4.77 10.18 7.55
N ALA A 80 -5.95 9.58 7.62
CA ALA A 80 -6.12 8.14 7.50
C ALA A 80 -6.15 7.78 6.01
N TYR A 81 -5.24 6.89 5.62
CA TYR A 81 -5.07 6.53 4.21
C TYR A 81 -5.14 5.01 4.06
N ARG A 82 -5.89 4.57 3.04
CA ARG A 82 -6.06 3.14 2.75
C ARG A 82 -5.51 2.84 1.35
N PRO A 83 -4.29 2.28 1.26
CA PRO A 83 -3.72 1.95 -0.05
C PRO A 83 -4.55 0.89 -0.76
N ALA A 84 -4.52 0.92 -2.09
CA ALA A 84 -5.17 -0.12 -2.90
C ALA A 84 -4.57 -1.49 -2.59
N ARG A 85 -3.27 -1.53 -2.32
CA ARG A 85 -2.57 -2.77 -1.97
C ARG A 85 -1.27 -2.46 -1.21
N VAL A 86 -0.73 -3.53 -0.60
CA VAL A 86 0.53 -3.50 0.14
C VAL A 86 1.51 -4.44 -0.56
N LEU A 87 2.73 -3.99 -0.80
CA LEU A 87 3.80 -4.80 -1.37
C LEU A 87 4.84 -5.10 -0.29
N MET A 88 5.19 -6.36 -0.18
CA MET A 88 6.21 -6.80 0.78
C MET A 88 7.30 -7.55 0.06
N GLN A 89 8.54 -7.33 0.45
CA GLN A 89 9.63 -8.24 0.13
C GLN A 89 9.80 -9.22 1.31
N ASP A 90 10.51 -10.30 1.10
CA ASP A 90 10.49 -11.42 2.04
C ASP A 90 11.16 -11.12 3.39
N PHE A 91 12.24 -10.34 3.45
CA PHE A 91 12.90 -10.05 4.74
C PHE A 91 12.02 -9.26 5.68
N THR A 92 11.29 -8.28 5.16
CA THR A 92 10.45 -7.40 5.99
C THR A 92 9.00 -7.88 6.04
N GLY A 93 8.56 -8.63 5.04
CA GLY A 93 7.18 -9.10 4.94
C GLY A 93 6.87 -10.31 5.81
N VAL A 94 7.80 -11.28 5.88
CA VAL A 94 7.56 -12.48 6.69
C VAL A 94 7.25 -12.14 8.15
N PRO A 95 8.01 -11.25 8.82
CA PRO A 95 7.62 -10.85 10.19
C PRO A 95 6.22 -10.24 10.29
N ALA A 96 5.76 -9.50 9.28
CA ALA A 96 4.40 -8.95 9.29
C ALA A 96 3.35 -10.06 9.21
N VAL A 97 3.62 -11.12 8.42
CA VAL A 97 2.73 -12.28 8.34
C VAL A 97 2.74 -13.06 9.67
N VAL A 98 3.89 -13.15 10.33
CA VAL A 98 3.98 -13.77 11.67
C VAL A 98 3.11 -12.99 12.66
N ASP A 99 3.11 -11.65 12.62
CA ASP A 99 2.25 -10.85 13.47
C ASP A 99 0.76 -11.18 13.23
N LEU A 100 0.35 -11.33 11.96
CA LEU A 100 -1.03 -11.70 11.65
C LEU A 100 -1.37 -13.10 12.20
N ALA A 101 -0.42 -14.04 12.10
CA ALA A 101 -0.60 -15.38 12.64
C ALA A 101 -0.75 -15.33 14.18
N ALA A 102 0.08 -14.54 14.85
CA ALA A 102 0.01 -14.35 16.30
C ALA A 102 -1.32 -13.70 16.70
N MET A 103 -1.82 -12.76 15.90
CA MET A 103 -3.15 -12.16 16.14
C MET A 103 -4.26 -13.20 16.06
N ARG A 104 -4.18 -14.13 15.09
CA ARG A 104 -5.16 -15.24 15.00
C ARG A 104 -5.13 -16.11 16.24
N GLU A 105 -3.92 -16.45 16.70
CA GLU A 105 -3.76 -17.26 17.91
C GLU A 105 -4.35 -16.53 19.14
N ALA A 106 -4.09 -15.23 19.27
CA ALA A 106 -4.66 -14.46 20.38
C ALA A 106 -6.19 -14.42 20.32
N VAL A 107 -6.76 -14.21 19.12
CA VAL A 107 -8.23 -14.20 18.95
C VAL A 107 -8.81 -15.58 19.31
N LYS A 108 -8.13 -16.66 18.90
CA LYS A 108 -8.56 -18.03 19.25
C LYS A 108 -8.59 -18.25 20.76
N ARG A 109 -7.54 -17.80 21.48
CA ARG A 109 -7.48 -17.92 22.94
C ARG A 109 -8.61 -17.14 23.62
N LEU A 110 -9.04 -16.04 23.01
CA LEU A 110 -10.14 -15.22 23.52
C LEU A 110 -11.52 -15.76 23.11
N GLY A 111 -11.58 -16.90 22.41
CA GLY A 111 -12.84 -17.49 21.96
C GLY A 111 -13.47 -16.78 20.76
N GLY A 112 -12.70 -15.95 20.06
CA GLY A 112 -13.21 -15.20 18.90
C GLY A 112 -13.03 -15.94 17.59
N ASP A 113 -13.59 -15.36 16.53
CA ASP A 113 -13.54 -15.91 15.18
C ASP A 113 -12.23 -15.51 14.49
N VAL A 114 -11.34 -16.47 14.31
CA VAL A 114 -10.02 -16.24 13.69
C VAL A 114 -10.12 -15.81 12.22
N SER A 115 -11.21 -16.14 11.54
CA SER A 115 -11.40 -15.76 10.14
C SER A 115 -11.51 -14.25 9.96
N LYS A 116 -11.80 -13.51 11.02
CA LYS A 116 -11.87 -12.05 11.00
C LYS A 116 -10.48 -11.39 10.94
N VAL A 117 -9.41 -12.13 11.24
CA VAL A 117 -8.05 -11.61 11.16
C VAL A 117 -7.52 -11.85 9.75
N ASN A 118 -7.57 -10.81 8.93
CA ASN A 118 -7.10 -10.81 7.54
C ASN A 118 -6.48 -9.45 7.23
N PRO A 119 -5.59 -9.37 6.25
CA PRO A 119 -5.16 -8.06 5.75
C PRO A 119 -6.35 -7.24 5.26
N LEU A 120 -6.43 -5.98 5.66
CA LEU A 120 -7.52 -5.09 5.23
C LEU A 120 -7.34 -4.65 3.78
N SER A 121 -6.09 -4.47 3.34
CA SER A 121 -5.76 -4.22 1.93
C SER A 121 -5.16 -5.50 1.35
N PRO A 122 -5.32 -5.75 0.05
CA PRO A 122 -4.61 -6.85 -0.60
C PRO A 122 -3.09 -6.75 -0.39
N VAL A 123 -2.45 -7.88 -0.17
CA VAL A 123 -1.00 -7.95 0.09
C VAL A 123 -0.36 -8.88 -0.93
N ASP A 124 0.68 -8.39 -1.61
CA ASP A 124 1.55 -9.20 -2.44
C ASP A 124 2.93 -9.26 -1.77
N LEU A 125 3.42 -10.46 -1.50
CA LEU A 125 4.75 -10.68 -0.93
C LEU A 125 5.62 -11.33 -2.00
N VAL A 126 6.72 -10.68 -2.38
CA VAL A 126 7.65 -11.16 -3.40
C VAL A 126 8.89 -11.70 -2.72
N ILE A 127 9.27 -12.93 -3.08
CA ILE A 127 10.48 -13.57 -2.54
C ILE A 127 11.63 -13.25 -3.50
N ASP A 128 12.51 -12.33 -3.09
CA ASP A 128 13.67 -11.96 -3.90
C ASP A 128 14.89 -11.57 -3.07
N HIS A 129 14.71 -10.89 -1.96
CA HIS A 129 15.81 -10.32 -1.18
C HIS A 129 16.62 -11.38 -0.42
N SER A 130 16.03 -12.53 -0.15
CA SER A 130 16.74 -13.63 0.55
C SER A 130 17.42 -14.61 -0.40
N VAL A 131 17.17 -14.48 -1.70
CA VAL A 131 17.73 -15.41 -2.69
C VAL A 131 19.23 -15.15 -2.85
N THR A 132 20.01 -16.22 -2.73
CA THR A 132 21.47 -16.16 -2.78
C THR A 132 21.98 -16.93 -4.00
N VAL A 133 22.99 -16.39 -4.67
CA VAL A 133 23.66 -17.06 -5.77
C VAL A 133 24.93 -17.73 -5.22
N ASP A 134 24.91 -19.04 -5.11
CA ASP A 134 26.03 -19.84 -4.61
C ASP A 134 26.87 -20.40 -5.77
N HIS A 135 26.23 -20.71 -6.88
CA HIS A 135 26.86 -21.27 -8.09
C HIS A 135 26.69 -20.33 -9.26
N PHE A 136 27.71 -20.22 -10.08
CA PHE A 136 27.69 -19.35 -11.25
C PHE A 136 28.67 -19.83 -12.32
N GLY A 137 28.44 -19.42 -13.56
CA GLY A 137 29.40 -19.63 -14.65
C GLY A 137 29.38 -21.00 -15.30
N ASP A 138 28.33 -21.80 -15.04
CA ASP A 138 28.16 -23.11 -15.68
C ASP A 138 26.69 -23.40 -15.94
N ASP A 139 26.45 -24.45 -16.73
CA ASP A 139 25.09 -24.76 -17.20
C ASP A 139 24.17 -25.27 -16.09
N ASN A 140 24.72 -25.79 -14.98
CA ASN A 140 23.96 -26.37 -13.88
C ASN A 140 23.72 -25.34 -12.75
N ALA A 141 24.32 -24.17 -12.84
CA ALA A 141 24.30 -23.17 -11.75
C ALA A 141 22.87 -22.81 -11.34
N PHE A 142 21.95 -22.68 -12.31
CA PHE A 142 20.56 -22.32 -12.00
C PHE A 142 19.89 -23.40 -11.14
N GLU A 143 20.01 -24.68 -11.56
CA GLU A 143 19.36 -25.78 -10.85
C GLU A 143 19.94 -25.96 -9.45
N GLU A 144 21.26 -25.82 -9.31
CA GLU A 144 21.92 -25.92 -8.00
C GLU A 144 21.49 -24.79 -7.06
N ASN A 145 21.38 -23.56 -7.56
CA ASN A 145 20.91 -22.43 -6.76
C ASN A 145 19.46 -22.63 -6.30
N VAL A 146 18.59 -23.13 -7.19
CA VAL A 146 17.19 -23.42 -6.84
C VAL A 146 17.12 -24.49 -5.74
N ARG A 147 17.92 -25.56 -5.89
CA ARG A 147 17.97 -26.64 -4.89
C ARG A 147 18.42 -26.10 -3.52
N LEU A 148 19.50 -25.34 -3.49
CA LEU A 148 20.02 -24.75 -2.25
C LEU A 148 19.02 -23.76 -1.63
N GLU A 149 18.37 -22.97 -2.45
CA GLU A 149 17.36 -22.01 -1.98
C GLU A 149 16.21 -22.75 -1.27
N MET A 150 15.71 -23.81 -1.89
CA MET A 150 14.62 -24.61 -1.31
C MET A 150 15.04 -25.32 -0.03
N GLU A 151 16.26 -25.87 0.02
CA GLU A 151 16.78 -26.51 1.23
C GLU A 151 16.94 -25.51 2.37
N ARG A 152 17.52 -24.35 2.06
CA ARG A 152 17.85 -23.32 3.05
C ARG A 152 16.61 -22.68 3.65
N ASN A 153 15.58 -22.46 2.84
CA ASN A 153 14.41 -21.67 3.22
C ASN A 153 13.11 -22.47 3.29
N HIS A 154 13.20 -23.79 3.40
CA HIS A 154 12.04 -24.70 3.41
C HIS A 154 10.96 -24.27 4.43
N GLU A 155 11.37 -23.99 5.67
CA GLU A 155 10.41 -23.63 6.73
C GLU A 155 9.71 -22.31 6.42
N ARG A 156 10.44 -21.33 5.90
CA ARG A 156 9.90 -20.04 5.50
C ARG A 156 8.84 -20.22 4.41
N TYR A 157 9.16 -21.02 3.41
CA TYR A 157 8.25 -21.22 2.27
C TYR A 157 7.01 -22.02 2.68
N ALA A 158 7.16 -23.00 3.56
CA ALA A 158 6.02 -23.72 4.12
C ALA A 158 5.10 -22.75 4.89
N PHE A 159 5.67 -21.84 5.68
CA PHE A 159 4.91 -20.82 6.42
C PHE A 159 4.19 -19.87 5.47
N LEU A 160 4.86 -19.39 4.43
CA LEU A 160 4.25 -18.47 3.46
C LEU A 160 3.13 -19.15 2.66
N ARG A 161 3.31 -20.41 2.31
CA ARG A 161 2.27 -21.21 1.63
C ARG A 161 1.05 -21.38 2.54
N TRP A 162 1.27 -21.66 3.82
CA TRP A 162 0.18 -21.66 4.79
C TRP A 162 -0.52 -20.31 4.85
N GLY A 163 0.24 -19.23 4.90
CA GLY A 163 -0.32 -17.87 4.94
C GLY A 163 -1.21 -17.56 3.75
N GLN A 164 -0.79 -17.99 2.57
CA GLN A 164 -1.55 -17.80 1.33
C GLN A 164 -2.89 -18.54 1.34
N GLN A 165 -2.94 -19.68 2.04
CA GLN A 165 -4.18 -20.45 2.20
C GLN A 165 -5.04 -19.91 3.36
N ALA A 166 -4.39 -19.38 4.39
CA ALA A 166 -5.07 -18.94 5.61
C ALA A 166 -5.70 -17.55 5.48
N PHE A 167 -5.03 -16.64 4.76
CA PHE A 167 -5.46 -15.25 4.64
C PHE A 167 -6.09 -14.98 3.27
N SER A 168 -7.24 -14.35 3.26
CA SER A 168 -8.05 -14.18 2.05
C SER A 168 -7.53 -13.12 1.08
N ARG A 169 -6.66 -12.21 1.51
CA ARG A 169 -6.15 -11.11 0.66
C ARG A 169 -4.62 -11.08 0.67
N PHE A 170 -4.03 -12.27 0.59
CA PHE A 170 -2.57 -12.42 0.68
C PHE A 170 -2.09 -13.35 -0.44
N SER A 171 -1.16 -12.87 -1.24
CA SER A 171 -0.53 -13.65 -2.30
C SER A 171 0.99 -13.65 -2.15
N VAL A 172 1.62 -14.69 -2.63
CA VAL A 172 3.09 -14.84 -2.58
C VAL A 172 3.60 -15.10 -3.99
N VAL A 173 4.56 -14.29 -4.43
CA VAL A 173 5.30 -14.48 -5.67
C VAL A 173 6.54 -15.32 -5.32
N PRO A 174 6.70 -16.51 -5.92
CA PRO A 174 7.78 -17.41 -5.55
C PRO A 174 9.16 -16.90 -5.97
N PRO A 175 10.23 -17.46 -5.41
CA PRO A 175 11.60 -17.07 -5.83
C PRO A 175 11.84 -17.40 -7.30
N GLY A 176 12.74 -16.67 -7.93
CA GLY A 176 13.07 -16.87 -9.34
C GLY A 176 12.17 -16.13 -10.33
N THR A 177 11.20 -15.35 -9.85
CA THR A 177 10.29 -14.60 -10.71
C THR A 177 10.69 -13.14 -10.90
N GLY A 178 11.89 -12.78 -10.46
CA GLY A 178 12.44 -11.45 -10.66
C GLY A 178 12.37 -10.57 -9.43
N ILE A 179 13.02 -9.44 -9.52
CA ILE A 179 13.22 -8.49 -8.42
C ILE A 179 11.90 -7.80 -8.06
N CYS A 180 11.63 -7.69 -6.75
CA CYS A 180 10.39 -7.12 -6.20
C CYS A 180 10.09 -5.73 -6.75
N HIS A 181 11.10 -4.84 -6.72
CA HIS A 181 10.87 -3.42 -7.01
C HIS A 181 11.20 -3.04 -8.46
N GLN A 182 11.29 -4.01 -9.34
CA GLN A 182 11.47 -3.80 -10.78
C GLN A 182 10.38 -4.58 -11.54
N VAL A 183 10.71 -5.76 -12.01
CA VAL A 183 9.82 -6.56 -12.85
C VAL A 183 8.49 -6.89 -12.13
N ASN A 184 8.53 -7.26 -10.85
CA ASN A 184 7.31 -7.59 -10.14
C ASN A 184 6.46 -6.35 -9.85
N LEU A 185 7.10 -5.23 -9.51
CA LEU A 185 6.41 -3.97 -9.30
C LEU A 185 5.65 -3.56 -10.57
N GLU A 186 6.31 -3.69 -11.72
CA GLU A 186 5.74 -3.36 -13.02
C GLU A 186 4.59 -4.33 -13.39
N TYR A 187 4.78 -5.61 -13.15
CA TYR A 187 3.78 -6.64 -13.47
C TYR A 187 2.54 -6.52 -12.59
N LEU A 188 2.72 -6.27 -11.29
CA LEU A 188 1.62 -6.18 -10.32
C LEU A 188 0.92 -4.82 -10.36
N GLY A 189 1.58 -3.78 -10.89
CA GLY A 189 1.04 -2.43 -10.92
C GLY A 189 -0.14 -2.29 -11.86
N LYS A 190 -1.14 -1.52 -11.44
CA LYS A 190 -2.32 -1.19 -12.25
C LYS A 190 -2.54 0.31 -12.18
N ALA A 191 -2.79 0.96 -13.29
CA ALA A 191 -3.07 2.40 -13.25
C ALA A 191 -4.39 2.67 -12.49
N VAL A 192 -5.37 1.78 -12.69
CA VAL A 192 -6.69 1.85 -12.06
C VAL A 192 -6.98 0.50 -11.43
N TRP A 193 -7.35 0.52 -10.17
CA TRP A 193 -7.82 -0.66 -9.45
C TRP A 193 -9.34 -0.69 -9.51
N SER A 194 -9.92 -1.87 -9.45
CA SER A 194 -11.37 -2.00 -9.30
C SER A 194 -11.69 -3.17 -8.41
N GLU A 195 -12.71 -3.00 -7.56
CA GLU A 195 -13.17 -4.09 -6.71
C GLU A 195 -14.68 -3.99 -6.49
N LEU A 196 -15.27 -5.11 -6.17
CA LEU A 196 -16.70 -5.17 -5.84
C LEU A 196 -16.89 -4.70 -4.40
N GLN A 197 -17.61 -3.60 -4.23
CA GLN A 197 -17.96 -3.05 -2.90
C GLN A 197 -19.47 -2.92 -2.82
N ASP A 198 -20.07 -3.60 -1.85
CA ASP A 198 -21.54 -3.55 -1.63
C ASP A 198 -22.35 -3.84 -2.89
N GLY A 199 -21.87 -4.76 -3.72
CA GLY A 199 -22.58 -5.19 -4.92
C GLY A 199 -22.34 -4.33 -6.16
N VAL A 200 -21.51 -3.27 -6.07
CA VAL A 200 -21.19 -2.43 -7.23
C VAL A 200 -19.67 -2.44 -7.47
N MET A 201 -19.28 -2.37 -8.74
CA MET A 201 -17.87 -2.26 -9.09
C MET A 201 -17.40 -0.82 -8.87
N VAL A 202 -16.42 -0.64 -7.99
CA VAL A 202 -15.85 0.67 -7.71
C VAL A 202 -14.44 0.75 -8.30
N ALA A 203 -14.19 1.76 -9.12
CA ALA A 203 -12.88 2.02 -9.74
C ALA A 203 -12.20 3.20 -9.05
N TYR A 204 -10.89 3.06 -8.84
CA TYR A 204 -10.09 4.09 -8.15
C TYR A 204 -8.63 3.99 -8.57
N PRO A 205 -7.85 5.06 -8.39
CA PRO A 205 -6.42 5.02 -8.74
C PRO A 205 -5.68 3.95 -7.96
N ASP A 206 -4.76 3.25 -8.62
CA ASP A 206 -3.85 2.33 -7.93
C ASP A 206 -2.94 3.14 -7.01
N THR A 207 -2.74 2.61 -5.81
CA THR A 207 -1.87 3.20 -4.81
C THR A 207 -1.18 2.08 -4.04
N LEU A 208 0.07 2.29 -3.67
CA LEU A 208 0.89 1.25 -3.11
C LEU A 208 1.61 1.72 -1.85
N VAL A 209 1.54 0.91 -0.81
CA VAL A 209 2.42 1.05 0.36
C VAL A 209 3.27 -0.21 0.45
N GLY A 210 4.57 -0.04 0.58
CA GLY A 210 5.47 -1.18 0.65
C GLY A 210 6.31 -1.21 1.92
N THR A 211 6.87 -2.38 2.20
CA THR A 211 7.73 -2.58 3.38
C THR A 211 9.19 -2.27 3.08
N ASP A 212 9.47 -1.61 1.96
CA ASP A 212 10.82 -1.28 1.52
C ASP A 212 10.83 0.13 0.91
N SER A 213 11.96 0.83 1.05
CA SER A 213 12.12 2.19 0.52
C SER A 213 12.03 2.24 -1.02
N HIS A 214 12.37 1.16 -1.71
CA HIS A 214 12.33 1.09 -3.17
C HIS A 214 10.92 1.01 -3.73
N THR A 215 9.89 0.86 -2.87
CA THR A 215 8.49 0.87 -3.30
C THR A 215 8.14 2.13 -4.10
N THR A 216 8.82 3.24 -3.83
CA THR A 216 8.60 4.50 -4.57
C THR A 216 8.95 4.41 -6.05
N MET A 217 9.66 3.37 -6.49
CA MET A 217 9.96 3.16 -7.91
C MET A 217 8.69 3.03 -8.75
N ILE A 218 7.57 2.61 -8.14
CA ILE A 218 6.29 2.51 -8.85
C ILE A 218 5.81 3.88 -9.37
N ASN A 219 6.34 4.96 -8.84
CA ASN A 219 5.99 6.31 -9.32
C ASN A 219 6.34 6.48 -10.81
N GLY A 220 7.30 5.69 -11.32
CA GLY A 220 7.62 5.67 -12.75
C GLY A 220 6.47 5.21 -13.62
N LEU A 221 5.52 4.45 -13.07
CA LEU A 221 4.30 4.01 -13.75
C LEU A 221 3.12 4.99 -13.53
N GLY A 222 3.36 6.11 -12.86
CA GLY A 222 2.30 7.06 -12.53
C GLY A 222 1.42 6.63 -11.36
N VAL A 223 1.86 5.62 -10.60
CA VAL A 223 1.12 5.11 -9.43
C VAL A 223 1.72 5.74 -8.17
N LEU A 224 0.86 6.25 -7.30
CA LEU A 224 1.31 6.81 -6.02
C LEU A 224 1.72 5.68 -5.07
N GLY A 225 3.00 5.68 -4.72
CA GLY A 225 3.53 4.66 -3.81
C GLY A 225 4.58 5.20 -2.86
N TRP A 226 4.66 4.62 -1.67
CA TRP A 226 5.74 4.94 -0.73
C TRP A 226 6.07 3.75 0.17
N GLY A 227 7.31 3.76 0.66
CA GLY A 227 7.81 2.74 1.57
C GLY A 227 7.69 3.16 3.03
N VAL A 228 7.27 2.23 3.87
CA VAL A 228 7.22 2.41 5.34
C VAL A 228 8.33 1.65 6.03
N UNK A 229 9.27 1.37 5.35
CA UNK A 229 10.20 0.64 5.92
C UNK A 229 11.29 1.09 6.45
N UNK A 230 11.59 1.11 6.54
CA UNK A 230 12.71 1.41 6.87
C UNK A 230 13.74 0.47 7.00
N UNK A 231 14.37 0.68 6.44
CA UNK A 231 15.54 -0.05 6.48
C UNK A 231 16.17 -0.10 7.79
N UNK A 232 15.84 0.48 8.40
CA UNK A 232 16.45 0.31 9.62
C UNK A 232 15.67 -0.60 10.44
N UNK A 233 15.57 -1.30 9.82
CA UNK A 233 14.80 -2.31 10.27
C UNK A 233 15.11 -2.95 11.56
N UNK A 234 16.06 -2.94 11.63
CA UNK A 234 16.41 -3.65 12.77
C UNK A 234 16.07 -2.94 14.02
N UNK A 235 16.29 -1.94 13.88
CA UNK A 235 16.12 -1.28 15.07
C UNK A 235 14.73 -0.91 15.38
N UNK A 236 14.41 -0.95 14.56
CA UNK A 236 13.14 -0.51 14.81
C UNK A 236 12.14 -1.63 14.82
N UNK A 237 12.60 -2.47 14.90
CA UNK A 237 11.74 -3.53 14.92
C UNK A 237 10.44 -3.32 15.63
N UNK A 238 10.61 -2.67 16.37
CA UNK A 238 9.45 -2.33 17.09
C UNK A 238 8.66 -1.19 16.50
N UNK A 239 9.37 -0.51 16.11
CA UNK A 239 8.78 0.59 15.48
C UNK A 239 8.23 0.24 14.15
N VAL A 240 8.84 -0.43 13.45
CA VAL A 240 8.41 -0.88 12.13
C VAL A 240 7.22 -1.83 12.25
N SER A 241 7.30 -2.74 13.13
CA SER A 241 6.20 -3.66 13.41
C SER A 241 4.88 -2.92 13.76
N LYS A 242 4.94 -1.89 14.56
CA LYS A 242 3.74 -1.10 14.91
C LYS A 242 3.18 -0.36 13.68
N ARG A 243 4.04 0.21 12.85
CA ARG A 243 3.60 0.90 11.63
C ARG A 243 3.03 -0.09 10.61
N LYS A 244 3.68 -1.25 10.45
CA LYS A 244 3.19 -2.30 9.55
C LYS A 244 1.85 -2.86 10.02
N ARG A 245 1.68 -3.05 11.32
CA ARG A 245 0.39 -3.50 11.88
C ARG A 245 -0.72 -2.50 11.57
N ARG A 246 -0.44 -1.21 11.65
CA ARG A 246 -1.42 -0.18 11.30
C ARG A 246 -1.80 -0.23 9.81
N CYS A 247 -0.81 -0.45 8.95
CA CYS A 247 -1.08 -0.57 7.51
C CYS A 247 -1.89 -1.82 7.17
N LEU A 248 -1.71 -2.90 7.93
CA LEU A 248 -2.38 -4.17 7.65
C LEU A 248 -3.70 -4.33 8.40
N ALA A 249 -3.83 -3.71 9.57
CA ALA A 249 -4.95 -3.92 10.48
C ALA A 249 -5.94 -2.75 10.57
N SER A 250 -5.57 -1.57 10.09
CA SER A 250 -6.42 -0.37 10.16
C SER A 250 -5.98 0.63 9.10
N PRO A 251 -6.79 1.68 8.82
CA PRO A 251 -6.35 2.73 7.91
C PRO A 251 -5.00 3.30 8.34
N CYS A 252 -4.08 3.42 7.39
CA CYS A 252 -2.77 4.00 7.66
C CYS A 252 -2.94 5.50 7.95
N ARG A 253 -2.43 5.95 9.06
CA ARG A 253 -2.34 7.39 9.35
C ARG A 253 -1.04 7.90 8.73
N CYS A 254 -1.18 8.81 7.81
CA CYS A 254 -0.05 9.45 7.16
C CYS A 254 0.18 10.83 7.76
N LEU A 255 1.39 11.08 8.19
CA LEU A 255 1.77 12.41 8.63
C LEU A 255 1.79 13.36 7.43
N SER A 256 1.22 14.53 7.61
CA SER A 256 1.09 15.54 6.57
C SER A 256 2.44 16.01 6.02
N ARG A 257 3.52 15.77 6.76
CA ARG A 257 4.89 16.03 6.25
C ARG A 257 5.24 15.21 5.01
N MET A 258 4.46 14.17 4.70
CA MET A 258 4.64 13.44 3.45
C MET A 258 4.31 14.29 2.22
N SER A 259 3.56 15.38 2.39
CA SER A 259 3.28 16.29 1.29
C SER A 259 4.54 16.91 0.68
N SER A 260 5.57 17.12 1.48
CA SER A 260 6.82 17.71 1.00
C SER A 260 7.66 16.73 0.16
N VAL A 261 7.43 15.43 0.30
CA VAL A 261 8.17 14.41 -0.46
C VAL A 261 7.52 14.15 -1.82
N PHE A 262 6.19 14.30 -1.90
CA PHE A 262 5.45 13.93 -3.10
C PHE A 262 5.09 15.11 -4.02
N VAL A 263 5.41 16.33 -3.60
CA VAL A 263 4.96 17.54 -4.32
C VAL A 263 6.11 18.24 -5.06
N LEU A 264 7.28 17.61 -5.15
CA LEU A 264 8.33 18.20 -5.97
C LEU A 264 7.97 18.02 -7.46
N PRO A 265 7.80 19.10 -8.21
CA PRO A 265 7.67 18.95 -9.65
C PRO A 265 8.93 18.27 -10.18
N ALA A 266 8.80 17.52 -11.27
CA ALA A 266 9.85 16.69 -11.83
C ALA A 266 11.18 17.45 -12.12
N ASN A 267 11.17 18.78 -12.08
CA ASN A 267 12.33 19.62 -12.40
C ASN A 267 13.04 20.20 -11.17
N SER A 268 12.67 19.84 -9.95
CA SER A 268 13.35 20.38 -8.76
C SER A 268 13.99 19.28 -7.92
N VAL A 269 14.93 18.57 -8.55
CA VAL A 269 15.80 17.67 -7.79
C VAL A 269 16.93 18.51 -7.18
N LYS A 270 16.59 19.27 -6.16
CA LYS A 270 17.64 19.65 -5.20
C LYS A 270 17.72 18.48 -4.22
N ALA A 271 18.90 17.93 -4.11
CA ALA A 271 19.18 16.83 -3.20
C ALA A 271 18.66 17.21 -1.81
N LEU A 272 17.64 16.51 -1.37
CA LEU A 272 17.23 16.60 0.01
C LEU A 272 18.39 16.07 0.87
N PRO A 273 18.72 16.74 1.95
CA PRO A 273 19.71 16.18 2.86
C PRO A 273 19.22 14.80 3.32
N PRO A 274 20.14 13.87 3.54
CA PRO A 274 19.73 12.54 4.01
C PRO A 274 18.87 12.68 5.24
N PRO A 275 17.78 11.90 5.34
CA PRO A 275 16.91 12.00 6.51
C PRO A 275 17.74 11.78 7.79
N THR A 276 17.68 12.73 8.67
CA THR A 276 18.21 12.52 10.02
C THR A 276 17.34 11.45 10.65
N TRP A 277 17.95 10.33 10.87
CA TRP A 277 17.29 9.19 11.48
C TRP A 277 17.02 9.48 12.95
N CYS A 278 15.78 9.72 13.33
CA CYS A 278 15.30 9.66 14.70
C CYS A 278 14.47 8.41 14.90
#